data_ab79c4aa4849dd40bb5efc0938e6252d
#
_entry.id   ab79c4aa4849dd40bb5efc0938e6252d
#
_cell.length_a   1.000
_cell.length_b   1.000
_cell.length_c   1.000
_cell.angle_alpha   90.00
_cell.angle_beta   90.00
_cell.angle_gamma   90.00
#
_symmetry.space_group_name_H-M   'P 1'
#
loop_
_entity.id
_entity.type
_entity.pdbx_description
1 polymer ?
#
loop_
_entity_poly.entity_id
_entity_poly.type
_entity_poly.pdbx_seq_one_letter_code
_entity_poly.pdbx_strand_id
1 'polypeptide(L)'
;MMRVSLPELRAVPERMRERFENLCTAQLRDAAPERVAVSSWRLVRRGCPEKLVGPVFPVQTANDMLPVLQGLQACPSGWVLVLENTSDASDALAGEIVATAAIQQGLGGLVVKGALRDTSEVAATGLPVWSTEVNIVSAK
;
A
#
# COMPACT_ATOMS: atom_id res chain seq x y z
N MET A 1 -3.98 -22.91 -11.54
CA MET A 1 -4.57 -22.23 -10.37
C MET A 1 -3.55 -22.29 -9.24
N MET A 2 -2.78 -21.25 -9.05
CA MET A 2 -1.73 -21.19 -8.03
C MET A 2 -2.41 -20.96 -6.68
N ARG A 3 -2.38 -21.95 -5.78
CA ARG A 3 -2.82 -21.75 -4.39
C ARG A 3 -1.74 -20.93 -3.69
N VAL A 4 -1.97 -19.66 -3.48
CA VAL A 4 -1.19 -18.87 -2.54
C VAL A 4 -1.56 -19.36 -1.16
N SER A 5 -0.68 -20.14 -0.54
CA SER A 5 -0.77 -20.46 0.90
C SER A 5 -0.40 -19.17 1.64
N LEU A 6 -1.39 -18.38 2.01
CA LEU A 6 -1.17 -17.26 2.90
C LEU A 6 -0.79 -17.83 4.27
N PRO A 7 0.34 -17.42 4.88
CA PRO A 7 0.58 -17.70 6.28
C PRO A 7 -0.60 -17.18 7.10
N GLU A 8 -0.90 -17.80 8.24
CA GLU A 8 -1.93 -17.30 9.15
C GLU A 8 -1.69 -15.80 9.41
N LEU A 9 -2.44 -14.97 8.72
CA LEU A 9 -2.32 -13.53 8.81
C LEU A 9 -2.89 -13.10 10.16
N ARG A 10 -2.01 -12.90 11.13
CA ARG A 10 -2.42 -12.38 12.46
C ARG A 10 -2.84 -10.94 12.31
N ALA A 11 -4.11 -10.67 12.50
CA ALA A 11 -4.60 -9.30 12.63
C ALA A 11 -3.83 -8.57 13.74
N VAL A 12 -3.39 -7.34 13.46
CA VAL A 12 -2.83 -6.48 14.50
C VAL A 12 -3.96 -6.08 15.43
N PRO A 13 -3.86 -6.33 16.77
CA PRO A 13 -4.89 -5.92 17.69
C PRO A 13 -5.15 -4.41 17.59
N GLU A 14 -6.42 -3.99 17.61
CA GLU A 14 -6.82 -2.58 17.49
C GLU A 14 -6.08 -1.69 18.49
N ARG A 15 -5.95 -2.11 19.74
CA ARG A 15 -5.17 -1.42 20.77
C ARG A 15 -3.72 -1.15 20.36
N MET A 16 -3.11 -2.02 19.57
CA MET A 16 -1.74 -1.82 19.08
C MET A 16 -1.74 -0.78 17.96
N ARG A 17 -2.70 -0.84 17.05
CA ARG A 17 -2.87 0.14 15.98
C ARG A 17 -3.04 1.55 16.55
N GLU A 18 -3.93 1.74 17.51
CA GLU A 18 -4.14 3.01 18.21
C GLU A 18 -2.85 3.58 18.84
N ARG A 19 -2.03 2.72 19.43
CA ARG A 19 -0.74 3.14 19.99
C ARG A 19 0.23 3.64 18.93
N PHE A 20 0.32 2.97 17.78
CA PHE A 20 1.15 3.40 16.66
C PHE A 20 0.63 4.69 16.01
N GLU A 21 -0.67 4.90 15.96
CA GLU A 21 -1.26 6.13 15.45
C GLU A 21 -0.82 7.38 16.23
N ASN A 22 -0.50 7.23 17.50
CA ASN A 22 -0.05 8.33 18.37
C ASN A 22 1.48 8.55 18.33
N LEU A 23 2.26 7.72 17.64
CA LEU A 23 3.71 7.82 17.56
C LEU A 23 4.14 8.30 16.17
N CYS A 24 5.19 9.11 16.07
CA CYS A 24 5.80 9.39 14.77
C CYS A 24 6.87 8.32 14.42
N THR A 25 7.17 8.20 13.14
CA THR A 25 8.14 7.20 12.63
C THR A 25 9.55 7.41 13.19
N ALA A 26 9.96 8.67 13.43
CA ALA A 26 11.24 8.98 14.05
C ALA A 26 11.31 8.43 15.49
N GLN A 27 10.27 8.68 16.31
CA GLN A 27 10.19 8.15 17.68
C GLN A 27 10.27 6.61 17.70
N LEU A 28 9.61 5.94 16.77
CA LEU A 28 9.67 4.48 16.64
C LEU A 28 11.08 4.02 16.30
N ARG A 29 11.74 4.67 15.35
CA ARG A 29 13.12 4.34 14.97
C ARG A 29 14.11 4.56 16.09
N ASP A 30 14.00 5.69 16.80
CA ASP A 30 14.90 6.04 17.91
C ASP A 30 14.71 5.08 19.09
N ALA A 31 13.46 4.69 19.38
CA ALA A 31 13.16 3.78 20.49
C ALA A 31 13.56 2.31 20.22
N ALA A 32 13.56 1.86 18.97
CA ALA A 32 13.80 0.47 18.62
C ALA A 32 14.54 0.32 17.26
N PRO A 33 15.77 0.84 17.14
CA PRO A 33 16.51 0.88 15.88
C PRO A 33 16.74 -0.51 15.27
N GLU A 34 16.88 -1.54 16.10
CA GLU A 34 17.08 -2.92 15.66
C GLU A 34 15.80 -3.59 15.11
N ARG A 35 14.63 -3.04 15.46
CA ARG A 35 13.31 -3.62 15.11
C ARG A 35 12.56 -2.83 14.06
N VAL A 36 12.96 -1.60 13.80
CA VAL A 36 12.32 -0.70 12.86
C VAL A 36 13.17 -0.62 11.60
N ALA A 37 12.77 -1.32 10.55
CA ALA A 37 13.33 -1.16 9.23
C ALA A 37 12.82 0.14 8.59
N VAL A 38 13.70 0.83 7.89
CA VAL A 38 13.36 2.03 7.13
C VAL A 38 13.41 1.67 5.64
N SER A 39 12.31 1.94 4.93
CA SER A 39 12.28 1.73 3.49
C SER A 39 13.24 2.70 2.78
N SER A 40 13.99 2.19 1.80
CA SER A 40 14.78 3.01 0.89
C SER A 40 13.96 3.62 -0.25
N TRP A 41 12.70 3.27 -0.37
CA TRP A 41 11.81 3.78 -1.41
C TRP A 41 11.51 5.26 -1.17
N ARG A 42 11.65 6.07 -2.20
CA ARG A 42 11.29 7.50 -2.16
C ARG A 42 9.78 7.67 -2.34
N LEU A 43 9.05 7.31 -1.31
CA LEU A 43 7.60 7.39 -1.31
C LEU A 43 7.14 8.85 -1.16
N VAL A 44 6.22 9.25 -2.03
CA VAL A 44 5.54 10.53 -1.98
C VAL A 44 4.07 10.27 -1.69
N ARG A 45 3.51 11.03 -0.74
CA ARG A 45 2.09 10.96 -0.40
C ARG A 45 1.23 11.40 -1.59
N ARG A 46 0.20 10.63 -1.88
CA ARG A 46 -0.76 10.91 -2.96
C ARG A 46 -2.19 11.05 -2.46
N GLY A 47 -2.50 10.48 -1.30
CA GLY A 47 -3.82 10.52 -0.66
C GLY A 47 -3.79 11.16 0.73
N CYS A 48 -4.94 11.25 1.36
CA CYS A 48 -5.17 11.67 2.74
C CYS A 48 -5.75 10.50 3.53
N PRO A 49 -5.49 10.37 4.84
CA PRO A 49 -4.70 11.22 5.73
C PRO A 49 -3.18 11.06 5.58
N GLU A 50 -2.43 11.87 6.34
CA GLU A 50 -0.96 11.90 6.28
C GLU A 50 -0.30 10.64 6.85
N LYS A 51 -0.99 9.92 7.71
CA LYS A 51 -0.47 8.77 8.42
C LYS A 51 -1.14 7.49 7.96
N LEU A 52 -0.35 6.47 7.79
CA LEU A 52 -0.80 5.12 7.46
C LEU A 52 -0.21 4.15 8.47
N VAL A 53 -1.07 3.40 9.14
CA VAL A 53 -0.69 2.37 10.12
C VAL A 53 -1.52 1.12 9.85
N GLY A 54 -0.87 0.00 9.69
CA GLY A 54 -1.56 -1.27 9.47
C GLY A 54 -0.61 -2.42 9.13
N PRO A 55 -1.08 -3.66 9.23
CA PRO A 55 -0.34 -4.79 8.74
C PRO A 55 -0.20 -4.74 7.22
N VAL A 56 0.91 -5.25 6.71
CA VAL A 56 1.25 -5.17 5.29
C VAL A 56 0.82 -6.44 4.56
N PHE A 57 0.14 -6.27 3.43
CA PHE A 57 -0.12 -7.32 2.45
C PHE A 57 0.71 -7.04 1.18
N PRO A 58 1.85 -7.72 1.01
CA PRO A 58 2.75 -7.44 -0.10
C PRO A 58 2.33 -8.18 -1.38
N VAL A 59 2.43 -7.50 -2.51
CA VAL A 59 2.24 -8.04 -3.85
C VAL A 59 3.37 -7.56 -4.75
N GLN A 60 4.03 -8.49 -5.43
CA GLN A 60 5.00 -8.19 -6.47
C GLN A 60 4.41 -8.46 -7.85
N THR A 61 4.71 -7.59 -8.78
CA THR A 61 4.33 -7.73 -10.18
C THR A 61 5.42 -7.21 -11.11
N ALA A 62 5.46 -7.73 -12.32
CA ALA A 62 6.35 -7.25 -13.37
C ALA A 62 5.53 -6.49 -14.43
N ASN A 63 5.01 -5.33 -14.05
CA ASN A 63 4.18 -4.46 -14.90
C ASN A 63 2.87 -5.11 -15.39
N ASP A 64 2.29 -6.01 -14.58
CA ASP A 64 1.09 -6.78 -14.86
C ASP A 64 0.01 -6.44 -13.83
N MET A 65 -1.20 -6.14 -14.28
CA MET A 65 -2.34 -5.80 -13.42
C MET A 65 -2.99 -7.00 -12.75
N LEU A 66 -2.82 -8.21 -13.28
CA LEU A 66 -3.49 -9.39 -12.71
C LEU A 66 -3.07 -9.66 -11.24
N PRO A 67 -1.77 -9.65 -10.88
CA PRO A 67 -1.37 -9.77 -9.47
C PRO A 67 -1.91 -8.65 -8.59
N VAL A 68 -2.04 -7.43 -9.12
CA VAL A 68 -2.60 -6.28 -8.39
C VAL A 68 -4.06 -6.54 -8.04
N LEU A 69 -4.86 -6.99 -9.00
CA LEU A 69 -6.29 -7.29 -8.80
C LEU A 69 -6.49 -8.48 -7.84
N GLN A 70 -5.66 -9.52 -7.98
CA GLN A 70 -5.66 -10.65 -7.05
C GLN A 70 -5.29 -10.24 -5.62
N GLY A 71 -4.27 -9.40 -5.48
CA GLY A 71 -3.84 -8.85 -4.20
C GLY A 71 -4.92 -7.97 -3.57
N LEU A 72 -5.56 -7.12 -4.36
CA LEU A 72 -6.68 -6.28 -3.91
C LEU A 72 -7.82 -7.14 -3.37
N GLN A 73 -8.19 -8.21 -4.08
CA GLN A 73 -9.25 -9.12 -3.66
C GLN A 73 -8.90 -9.94 -2.41
N ALA A 74 -7.62 -10.31 -2.24
CA ALA A 74 -7.16 -11.17 -1.15
C ALA A 74 -6.76 -10.40 0.11
N CYS A 75 -6.48 -9.09 -0.01
CA CYS A 75 -6.02 -8.26 1.10
C CYS A 75 -7.14 -8.10 2.15
N PRO A 76 -6.89 -8.46 3.41
CA PRO A 76 -7.90 -8.33 4.45
C PRO A 76 -8.25 -6.87 4.76
N SER A 77 -9.47 -6.63 5.22
CA SER A 77 -9.92 -5.32 5.70
C SER A 77 -9.00 -4.77 6.81
N GLY A 78 -8.71 -3.48 6.78
CA GLY A 78 -7.80 -2.80 7.69
C GLY A 78 -6.31 -2.97 7.38
N TRP A 79 -5.95 -3.82 6.41
CA TRP A 79 -4.56 -4.03 6.00
C TRP A 79 -4.11 -3.02 4.94
N VAL A 80 -2.80 -2.84 4.83
CA VAL A 80 -2.16 -2.00 3.82
C VAL A 80 -1.71 -2.86 2.67
N LEU A 81 -2.28 -2.64 1.49
CA LEU A 81 -1.82 -3.29 0.27
C LEU A 81 -0.53 -2.61 -0.22
N VAL A 82 0.54 -3.37 -0.30
CA VAL A 82 1.85 -2.87 -0.78
C VAL A 82 2.16 -3.52 -2.12
N LEU A 83 2.15 -2.73 -3.17
CA LEU A 83 2.44 -3.15 -4.54
C LEU A 83 3.88 -2.81 -4.89
N GLU A 84 4.64 -3.77 -5.41
CA GLU A 84 5.98 -3.55 -5.94
C GLU A 84 6.05 -3.92 -7.42
N ASN A 85 6.37 -2.94 -8.27
CA ASN A 85 6.76 -3.21 -9.65
C ASN A 85 8.23 -3.63 -9.67
N THR A 86 8.48 -4.85 -10.12
CA THR A 86 9.83 -5.42 -10.23
C THR A 86 10.45 -5.24 -11.61
N SER A 87 9.68 -4.71 -12.58
CA SER A 87 10.18 -4.39 -13.92
C SER A 87 10.74 -2.97 -13.98
N ASP A 88 11.52 -2.69 -15.02
CA ASP A 88 12.02 -1.35 -15.33
C ASP A 88 10.93 -0.44 -15.97
N ALA A 89 9.76 -1.00 -16.31
CA ALA A 89 8.65 -0.22 -16.82
C ALA A 89 8.03 0.62 -15.71
N SER A 90 7.74 1.88 -16.02
CA SER A 90 7.15 2.84 -15.08
C SER A 90 5.64 3.00 -15.28
N ASP A 91 4.96 1.99 -15.81
CA ASP A 91 3.52 2.04 -16.00
C ASP A 91 2.78 2.02 -14.66
N ALA A 92 1.65 2.70 -14.60
CA ALA A 92 0.88 2.85 -13.37
C ALA A 92 0.21 1.52 -12.97
N LEU A 93 0.51 1.05 -11.76
CA LEU A 93 -0.11 -0.13 -11.16
C LEU A 93 -1.43 0.17 -10.45
N ALA A 94 -1.71 1.43 -10.17
CA ALA A 94 -2.92 1.86 -9.49
C ALA A 94 -3.34 3.26 -9.93
N GLY A 95 -4.60 3.58 -9.69
CA GLY A 95 -5.22 4.86 -9.94
C GLY A 95 -6.54 4.93 -9.19
N GLU A 96 -7.47 5.79 -9.63
CA GLU A 96 -8.77 6.00 -9.00
C GLU A 96 -9.56 4.69 -8.81
N ILE A 97 -9.60 3.83 -9.83
CA ILE A 97 -10.38 2.58 -9.78
C ILE A 97 -9.85 1.66 -8.69
N VAL A 98 -8.52 1.46 -8.61
CA VAL A 98 -7.91 0.62 -7.58
C VAL A 98 -8.09 1.21 -6.20
N ALA A 99 -7.94 2.52 -6.05
CA ALA A 99 -8.15 3.21 -4.77
C ALA A 99 -9.60 3.11 -4.30
N THR A 100 -10.56 3.31 -5.20
CA THR A 100 -11.99 3.15 -4.90
C THR A 100 -12.35 1.72 -4.49
N ALA A 101 -11.84 0.73 -5.21
CA ALA A 101 -12.04 -0.68 -4.86
C ALA A 101 -11.39 -1.03 -3.52
N ALA A 102 -10.21 -0.48 -3.21
CA ALA A 102 -9.56 -0.66 -1.92
C ALA A 102 -10.41 -0.14 -0.76
N ILE A 103 -11.06 1.03 -0.92
CA ILE A 103 -12.01 1.56 0.06
C ILE A 103 -13.21 0.64 0.24
N GLN A 104 -13.81 0.18 -0.86
CA GLN A 104 -14.97 -0.71 -0.81
C GLN A 104 -14.65 -2.02 -0.09
N GLN A 105 -13.42 -2.50 -0.16
CA GLN A 105 -12.93 -3.66 0.57
C GLN A 105 -12.49 -3.35 2.00
N GLY A 106 -12.52 -2.08 2.40
CA GLY A 106 -12.14 -1.64 3.74
C GLY A 106 -10.64 -1.69 3.99
N LEU A 107 -9.79 -1.57 2.98
CA LEU A 107 -8.34 -1.56 3.16
C LEU A 107 -7.90 -0.33 3.95
N GLY A 108 -6.84 -0.47 4.74
CA GLY A 108 -6.26 0.62 5.53
C GLY A 108 -5.46 1.62 4.70
N GLY A 109 -5.02 1.24 3.50
CA GLY A 109 -4.27 2.10 2.60
C GLY A 109 -3.54 1.35 1.50
N LEU A 110 -2.85 2.11 0.66
CA LEU A 110 -2.13 1.61 -0.51
C LEU A 110 -0.72 2.22 -0.57
N VAL A 111 0.27 1.38 -0.77
CA VAL A 111 1.67 1.80 -1.02
C VAL A 111 2.13 1.18 -2.33
N VAL A 112 2.63 2.00 -3.25
CA VAL A 112 3.05 1.58 -4.58
C VAL A 112 4.52 1.92 -4.79
N LYS A 113 5.38 0.91 -4.80
CA LYS A 113 6.72 1.03 -5.38
C LYS A 113 6.57 0.89 -6.89
N GLY A 114 6.37 2.00 -7.55
CA GLY A 114 6.02 2.12 -8.95
C GLY A 114 5.18 3.36 -9.17
N ALA A 115 4.59 3.47 -10.34
CA ALA A 115 3.79 4.63 -10.71
C ALA A 115 2.31 4.49 -10.30
N LEU A 116 1.73 5.65 -10.04
CA LEU A 116 0.30 5.88 -9.83
C LEU A 116 -0.21 6.86 -10.91
N ARG A 117 -1.47 6.75 -11.30
CA ARG A 117 -2.17 7.74 -12.13
C ARG A 117 -3.37 8.34 -11.38
N ASP A 118 -4.07 9.27 -12.01
CA ASP A 118 -5.30 9.87 -11.48
C ASP A 118 -5.12 10.44 -10.06
N THR A 119 -4.02 11.19 -9.86
CA THR A 119 -3.58 11.58 -8.50
C THR A 119 -4.57 12.49 -7.79
N SER A 120 -5.30 13.34 -8.51
CA SER A 120 -6.34 14.22 -7.96
C SER A 120 -7.55 13.42 -7.47
N GLU A 121 -7.98 12.47 -8.29
CA GLU A 121 -9.09 11.57 -8.02
C GLU A 121 -8.74 10.62 -6.86
N VAL A 122 -7.54 10.07 -6.86
CA VAL A 122 -7.02 9.26 -5.74
C VAL A 122 -7.03 10.06 -4.43
N ALA A 123 -6.56 11.31 -4.45
CA ALA A 123 -6.59 12.17 -3.26
C ALA A 123 -8.02 12.43 -2.77
N ALA A 124 -8.98 12.59 -3.69
CA ALA A 124 -10.39 12.80 -3.37
C ALA A 124 -11.07 11.57 -2.75
N THR A 125 -10.54 10.36 -2.93
CA THR A 125 -11.10 9.14 -2.33
C THR A 125 -11.00 9.10 -0.81
N GLY A 126 -10.05 9.83 -0.21
CA GLY A 126 -9.75 9.78 1.22
C GLY A 126 -8.93 8.55 1.66
N LEU A 127 -8.53 7.67 0.75
CA LEU A 127 -7.63 6.56 1.06
C LEU A 127 -6.20 7.06 1.30
N PRO A 128 -5.51 6.61 2.35
CA PRO A 128 -4.07 6.86 2.48
C PRO A 128 -3.30 6.15 1.35
N VAL A 129 -2.64 6.93 0.48
CA VAL A 129 -1.89 6.39 -0.67
C VAL A 129 -0.52 7.02 -0.76
N TRP A 130 0.51 6.19 -0.96
CA TRP A 130 1.88 6.60 -1.30
C TRP A 130 2.35 5.89 -2.56
N SER A 131 3.11 6.60 -3.41
CA SER A 131 3.79 6.00 -4.56
C SER A 131 5.18 6.59 -4.76
N THR A 132 6.03 5.87 -5.48
CA THR A 132 7.36 6.40 -5.84
C THR A 132 7.28 7.32 -7.06
N GLU A 133 6.35 7.08 -7.97
CA GLU A 133 6.25 7.75 -9.27
C GLU A 133 4.80 8.07 -9.65
N VAL A 134 4.66 8.89 -10.69
CA VAL A 134 3.39 9.17 -11.38
C VAL A 134 3.59 8.95 -12.86
N ASN A 135 2.67 8.20 -13.49
CA ASN A 135 2.65 7.98 -14.94
C ASN A 135 1.19 7.80 -15.40
N ILE A 136 0.86 8.31 -16.56
CA ILE A 136 -0.49 8.19 -17.15
C ILE A 136 -0.73 6.84 -17.83
N VAL A 137 0.34 6.14 -18.24
CA VAL A 137 0.25 4.83 -18.89
C VAL A 137 -0.05 3.76 -17.84
N SER A 138 -1.10 2.96 -18.08
CA SER A 138 -1.46 1.85 -17.20
C SER A 138 -0.64 0.61 -17.52
N ALA A 139 -0.24 -0.13 -16.51
CA ALA A 139 0.24 -1.51 -16.67
C ALA A 139 -0.84 -2.37 -17.35
N LYS A 140 -0.41 -3.46 -17.97
CA LYS A 140 -1.27 -4.34 -18.79
C LYS A 140 -1.87 -5.48 -17.98
#